data_c969c63bdb351b820d607f9ede1dfafe
#
_entry.id   c969c63bdb351b820d607f9ede1dfafe
#
_cell.length_a   1.000
_cell.length_b   1.000
_cell.length_c   1.000
_cell.angle_alpha   90.00
_cell.angle_beta   90.00
_cell.angle_gamma   90.00
#
_symmetry.space_group_name_H-M   'P 1'
#
loop_
_entity.id
_entity.type
_entity.pdbx_description
1 polymer ?
#
loop_
_entity_poly.entity_id
_entity_poly.type
_entity_poly.pdbx_seq_one_letter_code
_entity_poly.pdbx_strand_id
1 'polypeptide(L)'
;FPVLEGQSLGILAPGVDAAGRPHHARQYSIASPRHGERPGYNNLSITVKRVLEDHAGNPVRGVASNYLCDAAVGDTVQVVGPFGSSFLMPNHANSHLVMICTGTGSAPMRGMTEWRRRLLHAGTYEGGELHLFFGARSKAELPYFGPLKKLPSEFITTHLALSREPDQPKQYVQDVMRAQAPELARLMADPHAYFYVCGLKAMEEGVLTAMADICAAHQLDWAQVA
;
A
#
# COMPACT_ATOMS: atom_id res chain seq x y z
N PHE A 1 -6.26 8.83 18.99
CA PHE A 1 -7.06 8.24 17.91
C PHE A 1 -6.42 6.89 17.55
N PRO A 2 -6.97 5.76 18.05
CA PRO A 2 -6.38 4.44 17.84
C PRO A 2 -6.60 4.00 16.38
N VAL A 3 -5.52 3.55 15.75
CA VAL A 3 -5.53 3.00 14.39
C VAL A 3 -4.68 1.75 14.32
N LEU A 4 -4.94 0.90 13.34
CA LEU A 4 -4.15 -0.28 13.02
C LEU A 4 -3.67 -0.20 11.56
N GLU A 5 -2.55 -0.86 11.28
CA GLU A 5 -2.01 -1.00 9.95
C GLU A 5 -3.02 -1.71 9.03
N GLY A 6 -3.27 -1.13 7.86
CA GLY A 6 -4.27 -1.61 6.91
C GLY A 6 -5.63 -0.90 6.99
N GLN A 7 -5.88 -0.08 8.02
CA GLN A 7 -7.09 0.73 8.09
C GLN A 7 -7.03 1.98 7.21
N SER A 8 -8.18 2.60 7.01
CA SER A 8 -8.36 3.85 6.27
C SER A 8 -9.16 4.88 7.07
N LEU A 9 -9.03 6.13 6.68
CA LEU A 9 -9.82 7.26 7.17
C LEU A 9 -10.66 7.84 6.04
N GLY A 10 -11.89 8.25 6.36
CA GLY A 10 -12.70 9.10 5.49
C GLY A 10 -12.37 10.57 5.74
N ILE A 11 -12.07 11.29 4.67
CA ILE A 11 -11.84 12.74 4.71
C ILE A 11 -13.07 13.45 4.16
N LEU A 12 -13.60 14.40 4.93
CA LEU A 12 -14.72 15.23 4.57
C LEU A 12 -14.18 16.60 4.08
N ALA A 13 -14.19 16.80 2.77
CA ALA A 13 -13.84 18.09 2.20
C ALA A 13 -14.98 19.11 2.48
N PRO A 14 -14.66 20.37 2.82
CA PRO A 14 -15.66 21.40 3.07
C PRO A 14 -16.42 21.78 1.79
N GLY A 15 -17.59 22.40 1.96
CA GLY A 15 -18.42 22.87 0.86
C GLY A 15 -19.46 21.86 0.38
N VAL A 16 -20.08 22.17 -0.75
CA VAL A 16 -21.17 21.40 -1.34
C VAL A 16 -20.92 21.16 -2.84
N ASP A 17 -21.56 20.14 -3.37
CA ASP A 17 -21.57 19.84 -4.81
C ASP A 17 -22.52 20.83 -5.58
N ALA A 18 -22.60 20.69 -6.91
CA ALA A 18 -23.45 21.51 -7.77
C ALA A 18 -24.94 21.38 -7.44
N ALA A 19 -25.35 20.35 -6.70
CA ALA A 19 -26.72 20.15 -6.25
C ALA A 19 -26.95 20.64 -4.81
N GLY A 20 -25.98 21.34 -4.20
CA GLY A 20 -26.07 21.86 -2.83
C GLY A 20 -25.90 20.80 -1.74
N ARG A 21 -25.42 19.61 -2.05
CA ARG A 21 -25.22 18.50 -1.11
C ARG A 21 -23.79 18.50 -0.59
N PRO A 22 -23.55 18.17 0.70
CA PRO A 22 -22.21 18.00 1.23
C PRO A 22 -21.40 17.00 0.40
N HIS A 23 -20.09 17.24 0.27
CA HIS A 23 -19.19 16.31 -0.41
C HIS A 23 -19.13 14.98 0.33
N HIS A 24 -19.14 13.87 -0.42
CA HIS A 24 -18.94 12.54 0.16
C HIS A 24 -17.54 12.39 0.75
N ALA A 25 -17.44 11.72 1.89
CA ALA A 25 -16.16 11.33 2.45
C ALA A 25 -15.36 10.49 1.45
N ARG A 26 -14.08 10.81 1.30
CA ARG A 26 -13.13 10.02 0.48
C ARG A 26 -12.19 9.26 1.41
N GLN A 27 -12.07 7.96 1.18
CA GLN A 27 -11.22 7.11 1.98
C GLN A 27 -9.76 7.20 1.54
N TYR A 28 -8.87 7.27 2.51
CA TYR A 28 -7.42 7.24 2.35
C TYR A 28 -6.84 6.22 3.31
N SER A 29 -6.03 5.32 2.78
CA SER A 29 -5.32 4.34 3.61
C SER A 29 -4.33 5.04 4.54
N ILE A 30 -4.27 4.58 5.78
CA ILE A 30 -3.32 5.06 6.77
C ILE A 30 -1.92 4.56 6.39
N ALA A 31 -0.96 5.46 6.34
CA ALA A 31 0.42 5.19 5.95
C ALA A 31 1.37 5.09 7.15
N SER A 32 0.94 5.51 8.33
CA SER A 32 1.68 5.37 9.58
C SER A 32 1.35 4.05 10.28
N PRO A 33 2.27 3.51 11.09
CA PRO A 33 1.97 2.40 11.97
C PRO A 33 1.06 2.83 13.13
N ARG A 34 0.51 1.85 13.86
CA ARG A 34 -0.11 2.10 15.17
C ARG A 34 0.87 2.88 16.06
N HIS A 35 0.38 3.77 16.88
CA HIS A 35 1.18 4.76 17.63
C HIS A 35 1.77 5.90 16.78
N GLY A 36 1.32 6.06 15.52
CA GLY A 36 1.61 7.22 14.67
C GLY A 36 3.02 7.26 14.09
N GLU A 37 3.33 8.32 13.37
CA GLU A 37 4.67 8.59 12.84
C GLU A 37 5.69 8.85 13.95
N ARG A 38 5.26 9.60 14.95
CA ARG A 38 6.08 9.98 16.10
C ARG A 38 5.49 9.34 17.36
N PRO A 39 6.16 8.34 17.96
CA PRO A 39 5.70 7.72 19.20
C PRO A 39 5.50 8.75 20.31
N GLY A 40 4.48 8.54 21.14
CA GLY A 40 4.11 9.47 22.21
C GLY A 40 3.26 10.67 21.79
N TYR A 41 2.99 10.82 20.50
CA TYR A 41 2.09 11.85 19.95
C TYR A 41 0.89 11.19 19.28
N ASN A 42 -0.28 11.81 19.44
CA ASN A 42 -1.48 11.40 18.73
C ASN A 42 -1.45 11.93 17.28
N ASN A 43 -0.77 11.23 16.41
CA ASN A 43 -0.59 11.61 15.01
C ASN A 43 -0.70 10.40 14.09
N LEU A 44 -0.99 10.65 12.83
CA LEU A 44 -0.99 9.65 11.75
C LEU A 44 -0.61 10.31 10.44
N SER A 45 -0.30 9.50 9.42
CA SER A 45 -0.10 9.97 8.05
C SER A 45 -0.97 9.21 7.06
N ILE A 46 -1.28 9.90 5.97
CA ILE A 46 -1.94 9.34 4.78
C ILE A 46 -1.14 9.71 3.53
N THR A 47 -1.31 8.95 2.45
CA THR A 47 -0.70 9.27 1.16
C THR A 47 -1.76 9.79 0.21
N VAL A 48 -1.56 11.00 -0.29
CA VAL A 48 -2.52 11.67 -1.18
C VAL A 48 -1.87 11.95 -2.52
N LYS A 49 -2.49 11.46 -3.59
CA LYS A 49 -2.17 11.89 -4.96
C LYS A 49 -3.15 12.99 -5.36
N ARG A 50 -2.63 14.17 -5.72
CA ARG A 50 -3.44 15.27 -6.25
C ARG A 50 -4.07 14.84 -7.58
N VAL A 51 -5.39 14.87 -7.68
CA VAL A 51 -6.15 14.52 -8.87
C VAL A 51 -6.37 15.79 -9.70
N LEU A 52 -5.75 15.85 -10.89
CA LEU A 52 -5.84 16.94 -11.85
C LEU A 52 -6.43 16.49 -13.20
N GLU A 53 -6.60 15.18 -13.39
CA GLU A 53 -7.13 14.57 -14.61
C GLU A 53 -8.08 13.43 -14.23
N ASP A 54 -9.12 13.23 -15.03
CA ASP A 54 -9.99 12.06 -14.92
C ASP A 54 -9.35 10.83 -15.61
N HIS A 55 -10.06 9.71 -15.61
CA HIS A 55 -9.59 8.47 -16.24
C HIS A 55 -9.43 8.56 -17.76
N ALA A 56 -10.10 9.52 -18.40
CA ALA A 56 -10.01 9.79 -19.84
C ALA A 56 -8.92 10.81 -20.18
N GLY A 57 -8.24 11.40 -19.17
CA GLY A 57 -7.23 12.43 -19.34
C GLY A 57 -7.79 13.84 -19.45
N ASN A 58 -9.09 14.04 -19.21
CA ASN A 58 -9.66 15.40 -19.21
C ASN A 58 -9.25 16.12 -17.92
N PRO A 59 -8.98 17.45 -17.99
CA PRO A 59 -8.69 18.24 -16.80
C PRO A 59 -9.85 18.20 -15.81
N VAL A 60 -9.56 17.80 -14.56
CA VAL A 60 -10.51 17.80 -13.45
C VAL A 60 -9.79 18.14 -12.16
N ARG A 61 -10.46 18.88 -11.28
CA ARG A 61 -9.92 19.14 -9.94
C ARG A 61 -10.63 18.26 -8.92
N GLY A 62 -10.00 17.17 -8.51
CA GLY A 62 -10.55 16.28 -7.48
C GLY A 62 -10.72 17.03 -6.15
N VAL A 63 -11.94 17.04 -5.58
CA VAL A 63 -12.29 17.86 -4.43
C VAL A 63 -11.41 17.54 -3.21
N ALA A 64 -11.52 16.32 -2.66
CA ALA A 64 -10.81 15.94 -1.44
C ALA A 64 -9.28 15.93 -1.59
N SER A 65 -8.76 15.45 -2.74
CA SER A 65 -7.32 15.40 -2.95
C SER A 65 -6.67 16.78 -3.06
N ASN A 66 -7.35 17.73 -3.74
CA ASN A 66 -6.85 19.10 -3.81
C ASN A 66 -7.01 19.83 -2.48
N TYR A 67 -8.13 19.65 -1.77
CA TYR A 67 -8.31 20.19 -0.42
C TYR A 67 -7.14 19.77 0.50
N LEU A 68 -6.81 18.48 0.54
CA LEU A 68 -5.71 17.98 1.37
C LEU A 68 -4.33 18.48 0.91
N CYS A 69 -4.10 18.53 -0.41
CA CYS A 69 -2.81 18.99 -0.94
C CYS A 69 -2.62 20.52 -0.86
N ASP A 70 -3.69 21.28 -0.67
CA ASP A 70 -3.66 22.73 -0.49
C ASP A 70 -3.63 23.12 1.00
N ALA A 71 -3.87 22.17 1.93
CA ALA A 71 -3.86 22.40 3.36
C ALA A 71 -2.48 22.85 3.86
N ALA A 72 -2.47 23.83 4.73
CA ALA A 72 -1.30 24.35 5.41
C ALA A 72 -1.15 23.75 6.82
N VAL A 73 0.03 23.91 7.40
CA VAL A 73 0.26 23.51 8.80
C VAL A 73 -0.62 24.35 9.72
N GLY A 74 -1.39 23.68 10.57
CA GLY A 74 -2.36 24.30 11.47
C GLY A 74 -3.80 24.24 10.98
N ASP A 75 -4.04 23.87 9.72
CA ASP A 75 -5.40 23.69 9.22
C ASP A 75 -6.10 22.50 9.88
N THR A 76 -7.42 22.63 10.05
CA THR A 76 -8.25 21.57 10.61
C THR A 76 -8.88 20.75 9.48
N VAL A 77 -8.74 19.43 9.55
CA VAL A 77 -9.34 18.47 8.62
C VAL A 77 -10.37 17.62 9.34
N GLN A 78 -11.60 17.55 8.80
CA GLN A 78 -12.62 16.67 9.33
C GLN A 78 -12.39 15.23 8.85
N VAL A 79 -12.36 14.30 9.81
CA VAL A 79 -12.12 12.90 9.54
C VAL A 79 -13.20 12.02 10.16
N VAL A 80 -13.49 10.88 9.54
CA VAL A 80 -14.35 9.82 10.06
C VAL A 80 -13.60 8.48 9.98
N GLY A 81 -13.90 7.57 10.88
CA GLY A 81 -13.25 6.28 10.96
C GLY A 81 -12.53 6.05 12.30
N PRO A 82 -11.54 5.14 12.36
CA PRO A 82 -10.96 4.37 11.24
C PRO A 82 -11.91 3.30 10.70
N PHE A 83 -11.70 2.92 9.43
CA PHE A 83 -12.45 1.87 8.74
C PHE A 83 -11.53 0.75 8.29
N GLY A 84 -12.12 -0.42 8.06
CA GLY A 84 -11.45 -1.60 7.50
C GLY A 84 -11.09 -2.63 8.56
N SER A 85 -11.45 -3.88 8.28
CA SER A 85 -11.14 -5.05 9.10
C SER A 85 -10.50 -6.19 8.30
N SER A 86 -10.71 -6.22 6.99
CA SER A 86 -10.22 -7.28 6.10
C SER A 86 -8.77 -7.11 5.64
N PHE A 87 -8.20 -5.93 5.79
CA PHE A 87 -6.84 -5.59 5.32
C PHE A 87 -5.87 -5.37 6.49
N LEU A 88 -6.23 -5.84 7.68
CA LEU A 88 -5.39 -5.67 8.86
C LEU A 88 -4.13 -6.52 8.78
N MET A 89 -3.01 -5.95 9.22
CA MET A 89 -1.78 -6.70 9.38
C MET A 89 -1.96 -7.76 10.48
N PRO A 90 -1.44 -9.01 10.32
CA PRO A 90 -1.50 -10.01 11.37
C PRO A 90 -0.72 -9.57 12.62
N ASN A 91 -1.22 -9.94 13.79
CA ASN A 91 -0.60 -9.56 15.06
C ASN A 91 0.64 -10.40 15.39
N HIS A 92 0.85 -11.55 14.72
CA HIS A 92 2.02 -12.38 14.97
C HIS A 92 3.26 -11.75 14.32
N ALA A 93 4.31 -11.57 15.12
CA ALA A 93 5.53 -10.92 14.65
C ALA A 93 6.35 -11.77 13.66
N ASN A 94 6.10 -13.09 13.61
CA ASN A 94 6.77 -14.06 12.75
C ASN A 94 6.06 -14.31 11.41
N SER A 95 4.94 -13.66 11.12
CA SER A 95 4.23 -13.80 9.84
C SER A 95 5.02 -13.18 8.69
N HIS A 96 5.04 -13.86 7.54
CA HIS A 96 5.55 -13.31 6.29
C HIS A 96 4.54 -12.34 5.67
N LEU A 97 4.99 -11.21 5.19
CA LEU A 97 4.13 -10.23 4.50
C LEU A 97 4.58 -10.06 3.05
N VAL A 98 3.72 -10.45 2.13
CA VAL A 98 3.90 -10.21 0.70
C VAL A 98 3.01 -9.04 0.31
N MET A 99 3.61 -7.89 0.13
CA MET A 99 2.95 -6.61 -0.10
C MET A 99 3.05 -6.23 -1.57
N ILE A 100 1.92 -6.10 -2.24
CA ILE A 100 1.84 -5.87 -3.69
C ILE A 100 1.05 -4.59 -3.91
N CYS A 101 1.68 -3.55 -4.47
CA CYS A 101 1.02 -2.25 -4.60
C CYS A 101 1.47 -1.44 -5.81
N THR A 102 0.66 -0.44 -6.15
CA THR A 102 1.00 0.60 -7.13
C THR A 102 0.65 1.99 -6.59
N GLY A 103 1.53 2.95 -6.85
CA GLY A 103 1.29 4.36 -6.51
C GLY A 103 0.93 4.56 -5.02
N THR A 104 -0.20 5.21 -4.75
CA THR A 104 -0.68 5.48 -3.38
C THR A 104 -1.12 4.23 -2.61
N GLY A 105 -1.30 3.08 -3.28
CA GLY A 105 -1.49 1.79 -2.63
C GLY A 105 -0.31 1.35 -1.75
N SER A 106 0.83 2.02 -1.86
CA SER A 106 1.97 1.86 -0.95
C SER A 106 1.72 2.36 0.49
N ALA A 107 0.66 3.14 0.72
CA ALA A 107 0.37 3.70 2.04
C ALA A 107 0.22 2.64 3.14
N PRO A 108 -0.68 1.65 3.03
CA PRO A 108 -0.81 0.62 4.05
C PRO A 108 0.45 -0.24 4.17
N MET A 109 1.14 -0.50 3.05
CA MET A 109 2.39 -1.28 3.04
C MET A 109 3.49 -0.59 3.85
N ARG A 110 3.57 0.74 3.74
CA ARG A 110 4.48 1.54 4.56
C ARG A 110 4.14 1.42 6.05
N GLY A 111 2.87 1.52 6.43
CA GLY A 111 2.44 1.37 7.81
C GLY A 111 2.88 0.02 8.41
N MET A 112 2.65 -1.07 7.67
CA MET A 112 3.06 -2.43 8.04
C MET A 112 4.59 -2.56 8.17
N THR A 113 5.34 -2.05 7.18
CA THR A 113 6.81 -2.08 7.17
C THR A 113 7.38 -1.30 8.37
N GLU A 114 6.86 -0.09 8.64
CA GLU A 114 7.32 0.74 9.76
C GLU A 114 6.98 0.11 11.12
N TRP A 115 5.85 -0.58 11.24
CA TRP A 115 5.54 -1.33 12.45
C TRP A 115 6.54 -2.47 12.67
N ARG A 116 6.80 -3.28 11.65
CA ARG A 116 7.81 -4.37 11.74
C ARG A 116 9.20 -3.83 12.07
N ARG A 117 9.57 -2.68 11.50
CA ARG A 117 10.84 -2.01 11.81
C ARG A 117 10.92 -1.58 13.28
N ARG A 118 9.81 -1.13 13.87
CA ARG A 118 9.74 -0.81 15.31
C ARG A 118 9.92 -2.04 16.18
N LEU A 119 9.29 -3.16 15.82
CA LEU A 119 9.48 -4.43 16.52
C LEU A 119 10.95 -4.88 16.46
N LEU A 120 11.60 -4.73 15.31
CA LEU A 120 13.02 -5.03 15.14
C LEU A 120 13.90 -4.18 16.09
N HIS A 121 13.67 -2.87 16.14
CA HIS A 121 14.40 -1.97 17.02
C HIS A 121 14.11 -2.21 18.50
N ALA A 122 12.95 -2.71 18.84
CA ALA A 122 12.58 -3.07 20.21
C ALA A 122 13.09 -4.46 20.63
N GLY A 123 13.73 -5.21 19.72
CA GLY A 123 14.17 -6.59 20.00
C GLY A 123 13.03 -7.59 20.18
N THR A 124 11.84 -7.27 19.68
CA THR A 124 10.63 -8.12 19.77
C THR A 124 10.18 -8.63 18.40
N TYR A 125 11.00 -8.50 17.39
CA TYR A 125 10.76 -9.04 16.06
C TYR A 125 11.19 -10.52 16.04
N GLU A 126 10.23 -11.41 15.81
CA GLU A 126 10.44 -12.86 15.87
C GLU A 126 10.74 -13.49 14.51
N GLY A 127 11.06 -12.67 13.51
CA GLY A 127 11.26 -13.10 12.13
C GLY A 127 10.01 -12.81 11.29
N GLY A 128 9.90 -13.51 10.17
CA GLY A 128 8.88 -13.22 9.13
C GLY A 128 9.48 -12.32 8.05
N GLU A 129 9.43 -12.81 6.84
CA GLU A 129 10.00 -12.12 5.68
C GLU A 129 9.06 -11.00 5.24
N LEU A 130 9.65 -9.90 4.77
CA LEU A 130 8.91 -8.82 4.14
C LEU A 130 9.29 -8.74 2.67
N HIS A 131 8.31 -8.94 1.79
CA HIS A 131 8.46 -8.81 0.34
C HIS A 131 7.57 -7.69 -0.16
N LEU A 132 8.14 -6.73 -0.87
CA LEU A 132 7.40 -5.62 -1.46
C LEU A 132 7.54 -5.63 -2.98
N PHE A 133 6.43 -5.87 -3.67
CA PHE A 133 6.29 -5.69 -5.11
C PHE A 133 5.64 -4.33 -5.37
N PHE A 134 6.44 -3.39 -5.88
CA PHE A 134 6.02 -2.00 -5.97
C PHE A 134 6.06 -1.49 -7.42
N GLY A 135 4.87 -1.18 -7.95
CA GLY A 135 4.71 -0.68 -9.30
C GLY A 135 4.53 0.84 -9.37
N ALA A 136 5.21 1.46 -10.35
CA ALA A 136 5.05 2.87 -10.69
C ALA A 136 5.28 3.08 -12.20
N ARG A 137 5.02 4.30 -12.68
CA ARG A 137 5.41 4.66 -14.05
C ARG A 137 6.93 4.83 -14.15
N SER A 138 7.53 5.57 -13.21
CA SER A 138 8.96 5.81 -13.11
C SER A 138 9.40 5.85 -11.65
N LYS A 139 10.71 5.83 -11.40
CA LYS A 139 11.28 5.97 -10.05
C LYS A 139 10.89 7.27 -9.37
N ALA A 140 10.71 8.34 -10.13
CA ALA A 140 10.31 9.64 -9.62
C ALA A 140 8.89 9.66 -9.05
N GLU A 141 8.04 8.72 -9.48
CA GLU A 141 6.65 8.61 -9.02
C GLU A 141 6.46 7.62 -7.84
N LEU A 142 7.55 7.01 -7.32
CA LEU A 142 7.49 6.08 -6.20
C LEU A 142 7.36 6.84 -4.86
N PRO A 143 6.20 6.80 -4.17
CA PRO A 143 6.09 7.34 -2.82
C PRO A 143 7.05 6.63 -1.87
N TYR A 144 7.65 7.39 -0.94
CA TYR A 144 8.54 6.84 0.12
C TYR A 144 9.81 6.13 -0.39
N PHE A 145 10.16 6.24 -1.65
CA PHE A 145 11.29 5.50 -2.23
C PHE A 145 12.63 5.82 -1.56
N GLY A 146 12.88 7.07 -1.20
CA GLY A 146 14.09 7.46 -0.49
C GLY A 146 14.28 6.73 0.86
N PRO A 147 13.30 6.76 1.76
CA PRO A 147 13.32 5.98 3.00
C PRO A 147 13.39 4.47 2.76
N LEU A 148 12.63 3.93 1.81
CA LEU A 148 12.60 2.51 1.47
C LEU A 148 13.98 1.97 1.07
N LYS A 149 14.72 2.71 0.23
CA LYS A 149 16.09 2.36 -0.19
C LYS A 149 17.11 2.30 0.94
N LYS A 150 16.79 2.89 2.08
CA LYS A 150 17.69 2.89 3.26
C LYS A 150 17.44 1.71 4.18
N LEU A 151 16.40 0.93 3.94
CA LEU A 151 16.12 -0.27 4.73
C LEU A 151 17.10 -1.38 4.33
N PRO A 152 17.60 -2.16 5.29
CA PRO A 152 18.48 -3.29 5.03
C PRO A 152 17.79 -4.34 4.14
N SER A 153 18.54 -4.95 3.22
CA SER A 153 18.01 -6.01 2.33
C SER A 153 17.61 -7.27 3.08
N GLU A 154 18.24 -7.53 4.21
CA GLU A 154 17.89 -8.62 5.13
C GLU A 154 16.59 -8.37 5.91
N PHE A 155 16.10 -7.12 5.94
CA PHE A 155 14.84 -6.76 6.58
C PHE A 155 13.66 -6.79 5.60
N ILE A 156 13.86 -6.30 4.38
CA ILE A 156 12.81 -6.24 3.34
C ILE A 156 13.38 -6.44 1.95
N THR A 157 12.82 -7.39 1.21
CA THR A 157 13.12 -7.59 -0.21
C THR A 157 12.16 -6.76 -1.06
N THR A 158 12.72 -5.85 -1.87
CA THR A 158 11.93 -4.94 -2.70
C THR A 158 12.10 -5.24 -4.18
N HIS A 159 10.99 -5.46 -4.87
CA HIS A 159 10.91 -5.68 -6.30
C HIS A 159 10.17 -4.52 -6.96
N LEU A 160 10.85 -3.79 -7.85
CA LEU A 160 10.28 -2.63 -8.55
C LEU A 160 9.78 -3.03 -9.93
N ALA A 161 8.57 -2.60 -10.28
CA ALA A 161 7.99 -2.72 -11.61
C ALA A 161 7.77 -1.32 -12.19
N LEU A 162 8.55 -0.96 -13.22
CA LEU A 162 8.49 0.37 -13.83
C LEU A 162 7.94 0.28 -15.25
N SER A 163 6.83 0.98 -15.51
CA SER A 163 6.12 0.86 -16.78
C SER A 163 6.48 1.92 -17.82
N ARG A 164 7.19 2.99 -17.41
CA ARG A 164 7.60 4.11 -18.27
C ARG A 164 8.95 4.69 -17.87
N GLU A 165 9.83 3.88 -17.28
CA GLU A 165 11.20 4.31 -16.99
C GLU A 165 11.97 4.38 -18.31
N PRO A 166 12.70 5.48 -18.62
CA PRO A 166 13.53 5.56 -19.80
C PRO A 166 14.56 4.42 -19.85
N ASP A 167 14.83 3.92 -21.04
CA ASP A 167 15.86 2.91 -21.33
C ASP A 167 15.68 1.55 -20.61
N GLN A 168 14.48 1.29 -20.09
CA GLN A 168 14.13 0.01 -19.48
C GLN A 168 12.90 -0.61 -20.15
N PRO A 169 12.84 -1.94 -20.27
CA PRO A 169 11.64 -2.60 -20.76
C PRO A 169 10.47 -2.32 -19.82
N LYS A 170 9.28 -2.09 -20.40
CA LYS A 170 8.04 -1.89 -19.66
C LYS A 170 7.75 -3.13 -18.81
N GLN A 171 7.60 -2.94 -17.51
CA GLN A 171 7.23 -3.99 -16.56
C GLN A 171 6.06 -3.58 -15.70
N TYR A 172 5.17 -4.52 -15.45
CA TYR A 172 4.11 -4.42 -14.46
C TYR A 172 4.41 -5.32 -13.25
N VAL A 173 3.71 -5.09 -12.15
CA VAL A 173 3.90 -5.83 -10.90
C VAL A 173 3.75 -7.34 -11.12
N GLN A 174 2.74 -7.78 -11.87
CA GLN A 174 2.50 -9.18 -12.18
C GLN A 174 3.62 -9.83 -13.00
N ASP A 175 4.34 -9.06 -13.84
CA ASP A 175 5.48 -9.58 -14.61
C ASP A 175 6.66 -9.87 -13.67
N VAL A 176 6.91 -8.95 -12.75
CA VAL A 176 7.97 -9.11 -11.73
C VAL A 176 7.63 -10.24 -10.77
N MET A 177 6.35 -10.42 -10.42
CA MET A 177 5.90 -11.56 -9.61
C MET A 177 6.18 -12.89 -10.30
N ARG A 178 5.88 -13.02 -11.60
CA ARG A 178 6.20 -14.24 -12.37
C ARG A 178 7.72 -14.52 -12.42
N ALA A 179 8.54 -13.48 -12.48
CA ALA A 179 10.00 -13.64 -12.43
C ALA A 179 10.50 -14.13 -11.05
N GLN A 180 9.70 -14.00 -10.00
CA GLN A 180 9.97 -14.48 -8.64
C GLN A 180 9.10 -15.70 -8.29
N ALA A 181 8.62 -16.46 -9.28
CA ALA A 181 7.67 -17.54 -9.08
C ALA A 181 8.10 -18.60 -8.05
N PRO A 182 9.36 -19.10 -8.02
CA PRO A 182 9.77 -20.10 -7.02
C PRO A 182 9.62 -19.59 -5.58
N GLU A 183 10.01 -18.35 -5.34
CA GLU A 183 9.93 -17.74 -4.00
C GLU A 183 8.47 -17.47 -3.60
N LEU A 184 7.66 -16.94 -4.53
CA LEU A 184 6.25 -16.74 -4.28
C LEU A 184 5.50 -18.06 -4.06
N ALA A 185 5.84 -19.12 -4.79
CA ALA A 185 5.23 -20.43 -4.57
C ALA A 185 5.55 -20.99 -3.18
N ARG A 186 6.80 -20.82 -2.70
CA ARG A 186 7.19 -21.17 -1.33
C ARG A 186 6.33 -20.43 -0.30
N LEU A 187 6.18 -19.13 -0.48
CA LEU A 187 5.36 -18.29 0.43
C LEU A 187 3.86 -18.62 0.34
N MET A 188 3.33 -18.93 -0.84
CA MET A 188 1.94 -19.35 -1.02
C MET A 188 1.63 -20.70 -0.33
N ALA A 189 2.63 -21.56 -0.17
CA ALA A 189 2.50 -22.82 0.55
C ALA A 189 2.65 -22.67 2.08
N ASP A 190 3.06 -21.50 2.56
CA ASP A 190 3.27 -21.25 3.98
C ASP A 190 1.99 -20.68 4.64
N PRO A 191 1.40 -21.35 5.63
CA PRO A 191 0.20 -20.87 6.31
C PRO A 191 0.42 -19.60 7.15
N HIS A 192 1.66 -19.17 7.35
CA HIS A 192 2.01 -17.93 8.03
C HIS A 192 2.31 -16.77 7.07
N ALA A 193 2.15 -16.98 5.76
CA ALA A 193 2.31 -15.92 4.77
C ALA A 193 0.99 -15.22 4.46
N TYR A 194 1.02 -13.89 4.44
CA TYR A 194 -0.13 -13.03 4.18
C TYR A 194 0.15 -12.15 2.98
N PHE A 195 -0.78 -12.18 2.02
CA PHE A 195 -0.68 -11.44 0.77
C PHE A 195 -1.60 -10.21 0.82
N TYR A 196 -1.04 -9.04 0.56
CA TYR A 196 -1.75 -7.76 0.56
C TYR A 196 -1.66 -7.12 -0.82
N VAL A 197 -2.79 -6.88 -1.44
CA VAL A 197 -2.87 -6.26 -2.77
C VAL A 197 -3.59 -4.92 -2.64
N CYS A 198 -2.92 -3.83 -3.04
CA CYS A 198 -3.49 -2.49 -2.99
C CYS A 198 -3.12 -1.67 -4.22
N GLY A 199 -4.11 -1.37 -5.06
CA GLY A 199 -3.92 -0.61 -6.30
C GLY A 199 -5.19 -0.47 -7.11
N LEU A 200 -5.05 -0.25 -8.42
CA LEU A 200 -6.19 -0.19 -9.32
C LEU A 200 -6.73 -1.59 -9.62
N LYS A 201 -8.03 -1.69 -9.91
CA LYS A 201 -8.72 -2.95 -10.21
C LYS A 201 -8.00 -3.79 -11.28
N ALA A 202 -7.58 -3.17 -12.37
CA ALA A 202 -6.83 -3.88 -13.42
C ALA A 202 -5.48 -4.44 -12.94
N MET A 203 -4.84 -3.80 -11.97
CA MET A 203 -3.62 -4.34 -11.34
C MET A 203 -3.95 -5.55 -10.46
N GLU A 204 -5.02 -5.47 -9.67
CA GLU A 204 -5.50 -6.57 -8.83
C GLU A 204 -5.80 -7.81 -9.70
N GLU A 205 -6.57 -7.66 -10.79
CA GLU A 205 -6.87 -8.73 -11.74
C GLU A 205 -5.58 -9.36 -12.32
N GLY A 206 -4.60 -8.55 -12.70
CA GLY A 206 -3.30 -9.03 -13.19
C GLY A 206 -2.48 -9.77 -12.14
N VAL A 207 -2.52 -9.31 -10.89
CA VAL A 207 -1.86 -9.95 -9.74
C VAL A 207 -2.49 -11.31 -9.45
N LEU A 208 -3.83 -11.39 -9.35
CA LEU A 208 -4.54 -12.65 -9.11
C LEU A 208 -4.27 -13.67 -10.22
N THR A 209 -4.26 -13.22 -11.48
CA THR A 209 -3.88 -14.08 -12.62
C THR A 209 -2.45 -14.60 -12.46
N ALA A 210 -1.49 -13.74 -12.12
CA ALA A 210 -0.10 -14.16 -11.92
C ALA A 210 0.04 -15.16 -10.75
N MET A 211 -0.70 -14.96 -9.66
CA MET A 211 -0.72 -15.91 -8.54
C MET A 211 -1.28 -17.27 -8.97
N ALA A 212 -2.38 -17.28 -9.72
CA ALA A 212 -2.94 -18.53 -10.25
C ALA A 212 -1.97 -19.25 -11.21
N ASP A 213 -1.29 -18.52 -12.10
CA ASP A 213 -0.25 -19.06 -12.98
C ASP A 213 0.90 -19.70 -12.19
N ILE A 214 1.36 -19.03 -11.13
CA ILE A 214 2.42 -19.52 -10.24
C ILE A 214 1.96 -20.79 -9.51
N CYS A 215 0.74 -20.81 -8.97
CA CYS A 215 0.18 -22.01 -8.34
C CYS A 215 0.15 -23.19 -9.32
N ALA A 216 -0.35 -22.98 -10.53
CA ALA A 216 -0.39 -24.02 -11.56
C ALA A 216 1.00 -24.56 -11.92
N ALA A 217 1.99 -23.68 -12.09
CA ALA A 217 3.36 -24.05 -12.44
C ALA A 217 4.08 -24.83 -11.32
N HIS A 218 3.71 -24.59 -10.07
CA HIS A 218 4.31 -25.19 -8.88
C HIS A 218 3.44 -26.24 -8.18
N GLN A 219 2.36 -26.69 -8.83
CA GLN A 219 1.44 -27.72 -8.34
C GLN A 219 0.76 -27.38 -7.01
N LEU A 220 0.52 -26.11 -6.76
CA LEU A 220 -0.27 -25.62 -5.63
C LEU A 220 -1.75 -25.53 -6.02
N ASP A 221 -2.64 -25.80 -5.05
CA ASP A 221 -4.06 -25.63 -5.25
C ASP A 221 -4.46 -24.16 -5.05
N TRP A 222 -4.81 -23.49 -6.13
CA TRP A 222 -5.24 -22.09 -6.08
C TRP A 222 -6.43 -21.86 -5.14
N ALA A 223 -7.35 -22.80 -5.03
CA ALA A 223 -8.52 -22.66 -4.15
C ALA A 223 -8.16 -22.65 -2.65
N GLN A 224 -6.97 -23.12 -2.29
CA GLN A 224 -6.45 -23.08 -0.92
C GLN A 224 -5.63 -21.83 -0.63
N VAL A 225 -5.14 -21.15 -1.67
CA VAL A 225 -4.29 -19.97 -1.56
C VAL A 225 -5.13 -18.68 -1.65
N ALA A 226 -6.24 -18.66 -2.39
CA ALA A 226 -7.07 -17.48 -2.69
C ALA A 226 -8.10 -17.12 -1.56
#